data_f802ffc4e9db6d7f5a081e21a09fe82f
#
_entry.id   f802ffc4e9db6d7f5a081e21a09fe82f
#
_cell.length_a   1.000
_cell.length_b   1.000
_cell.length_c   1.000
_cell.angle_alpha   90.00
_cell.angle_beta   90.00
_cell.angle_gamma   90.00
#
_symmetry.space_group_name_H-M   'P 1'
#
loop_
_entity.id
_entity.type
_entity.pdbx_description
1 polymer ?
#
loop_
_entity_poly.entity_id
_entity_poly.type
_entity_poly.pdbx_seq_one_letter_code
_entity_poly.pdbx_strand_id
1 'polypeptide(L)'
;MQMVPKFCFPFDVEREPPSPAVQHFTFALTDLAGNRRFGFCRLRAGAQSCLCILSHLPWFEVFYKLLNTVGDLLAQDQVSEAEELLLNLLQQPPPGPQVSRGLELGGGVTISGVHGILPPAPGNSRLVSGNRLSCFVAPDSGSLPSIPENRNLTELVVAVTDENIVGLFAALLAERRVLLTASKLSTLTSCVHASCALLYPMRWEHVLIPTLPPHLLDYCW
;
A
#
# COMPACT_ATOMS: atom_id res chain seq x y z
N MET A 1 10.58 -14.08 -9.53
CA MET A 1 10.92 -13.44 -8.23
C MET A 1 12.29 -12.71 -8.21
N GLN A 2 13.21 -12.96 -9.12
CA GLN A 2 14.55 -12.34 -9.15
C GLN A 2 14.57 -10.81 -9.29
N MET A 3 13.50 -10.21 -9.80
CA MET A 3 13.41 -8.74 -10.00
C MET A 3 12.86 -7.96 -8.80
N VAL A 4 12.13 -8.63 -7.88
CA VAL A 4 11.48 -7.95 -6.73
C VAL A 4 12.45 -7.13 -5.88
N PRO A 5 13.67 -7.63 -5.54
CA PRO A 5 14.62 -6.82 -4.76
C PRO A 5 14.98 -5.49 -5.41
N LYS A 6 15.08 -5.43 -6.74
CA LYS A 6 15.40 -4.19 -7.46
C LYS A 6 14.29 -3.14 -7.36
N PHE A 7 13.05 -3.56 -7.17
CA PHE A 7 11.91 -2.66 -6.91
C PHE A 7 11.80 -2.27 -5.44
N CYS A 8 12.25 -3.12 -4.52
CA CYS A 8 12.29 -2.82 -3.11
C CYS A 8 13.36 -1.77 -2.74
N PHE A 9 14.39 -1.65 -3.59
CA PHE A 9 15.48 -0.68 -3.46
C PHE A 9 15.60 0.11 -4.77
N PRO A 10 14.66 1.05 -5.04
CA PRO A 10 14.59 1.78 -6.32
C PRO A 10 15.67 2.86 -6.46
N PHE A 11 16.52 3.06 -5.49
CA PHE A 11 17.64 4.00 -5.47
C PHE A 11 18.85 3.36 -4.77
N ASP A 12 19.98 4.03 -4.85
CA ASP A 12 21.22 3.57 -4.23
C ASP A 12 21.18 3.82 -2.71
N VAL A 13 20.77 2.78 -1.97
CA VAL A 13 20.61 2.83 -0.50
C VAL A 13 21.92 3.13 0.23
N GLU A 14 23.08 2.79 -0.38
CA GLU A 14 24.39 3.01 0.21
C GLU A 14 24.76 4.49 0.27
N ARG A 15 24.14 5.32 -0.57
CA ARG A 15 24.39 6.76 -0.63
C ARG A 15 23.50 7.59 0.30
N GLU A 16 22.44 7.01 0.81
CA GLU A 16 21.57 7.72 1.77
C GLU A 16 22.13 7.60 3.20
N PRO A 17 22.23 8.71 3.94
CA PRO A 17 22.60 8.64 5.33
C PRO A 17 21.57 7.84 6.13
N PRO A 18 21.99 7.06 7.15
CA PRO A 18 21.08 6.34 8.02
C PRO A 18 20.07 7.30 8.65
N SER A 19 18.78 7.03 8.46
CA SER A 19 17.70 7.81 9.03
C SER A 19 16.71 6.87 9.72
N PRO A 20 16.14 7.24 10.87
CA PRO A 20 15.06 6.49 11.50
C PRO A 20 13.74 6.55 10.69
N ALA A 21 13.67 7.42 9.69
CA ALA A 21 12.48 7.59 8.87
C ALA A 21 12.14 6.31 8.10
N VAL A 22 10.87 5.92 8.17
CA VAL A 22 10.32 4.79 7.42
C VAL A 22 9.63 5.34 6.18
N GLN A 23 9.96 4.78 5.02
CA GLN A 23 9.29 5.09 3.77
C GLN A 23 8.36 3.94 3.39
N HIS A 24 7.09 4.27 3.11
CA HIS A 24 6.13 3.37 2.51
C HIS A 24 5.93 3.74 1.06
N PHE A 25 6.09 2.79 0.19
CA PHE A 25 5.88 2.99 -1.25
C PHE A 25 5.40 1.70 -1.89
N THR A 26 4.93 1.81 -3.13
CA THR A 26 4.37 0.67 -3.85
C THR A 26 4.94 0.62 -5.25
N PHE A 27 5.26 -0.57 -5.72
CA PHE A 27 5.51 -0.83 -7.14
C PHE A 27 4.41 -1.73 -7.72
N ALA A 28 4.31 -1.78 -9.03
CA ALA A 28 3.38 -2.66 -9.73
C ALA A 28 4.15 -3.53 -10.74
N LEU A 29 3.82 -4.81 -10.76
CA LEU A 29 4.31 -5.77 -11.74
C LEU A 29 3.10 -6.24 -12.56
N THR A 30 3.18 -6.11 -13.88
CA THR A 30 2.13 -6.58 -14.79
C THR A 30 2.66 -7.79 -15.55
N ASP A 31 1.91 -8.89 -15.56
CA ASP A 31 2.25 -10.07 -16.33
C ASP A 31 1.83 -9.92 -17.81
N LEU A 32 2.18 -10.91 -18.63
CA LEU A 32 1.83 -10.90 -20.06
C LEU A 32 0.32 -10.97 -20.34
N ALA A 33 -0.47 -11.42 -19.37
CA ALA A 33 -1.92 -11.48 -19.47
C ALA A 33 -2.59 -10.17 -18.97
N GLY A 34 -1.80 -9.18 -18.53
CA GLY A 34 -2.30 -7.90 -18.02
C GLY A 34 -2.63 -7.91 -16.53
N ASN A 35 -2.44 -9.02 -15.81
CA ASN A 35 -2.72 -9.07 -14.38
C ASN A 35 -1.67 -8.29 -13.61
N ARG A 36 -2.12 -7.42 -12.71
CA ARG A 36 -1.25 -6.61 -11.86
C ARG A 36 -1.05 -7.26 -10.50
N ARG A 37 0.19 -7.23 -10.04
CA ARG A 37 0.57 -7.49 -8.66
C ARG A 37 1.20 -6.24 -8.09
N PHE A 38 0.73 -5.83 -6.93
CA PHE A 38 1.27 -4.69 -6.19
C PHE A 38 2.28 -5.19 -5.17
N GLY A 39 3.44 -4.54 -5.11
CA GLY A 39 4.43 -4.74 -4.06
C GLY A 39 4.35 -3.58 -3.09
N PHE A 40 3.87 -3.84 -1.88
CA PHE A 40 3.80 -2.86 -0.79
C PHE A 40 5.08 -2.94 0.01
N CYS A 41 5.82 -1.86 0.07
CA CYS A 41 7.15 -1.81 0.67
C CYS A 41 7.17 -0.92 1.91
N ARG A 42 7.91 -1.38 2.92
CA ARG A 42 8.32 -0.60 4.10
C ARG A 42 9.84 -0.66 4.19
N LEU A 43 10.46 0.45 3.87
CA LEU A 43 11.91 0.63 3.86
C LEU A 43 12.31 1.65 4.93
N ARG A 44 13.31 1.31 5.75
CA ARG A 44 13.97 2.27 6.64
C ARG A 44 15.18 2.83 5.91
N ALA A 45 15.34 4.14 5.86
CA ALA A 45 16.51 4.77 5.25
C ALA A 45 17.81 4.26 5.88
N GLY A 46 18.78 3.87 5.05
CA GLY A 46 20.03 3.25 5.47
C GLY A 46 19.92 1.80 5.93
N ALA A 47 18.73 1.16 5.86
CA ALA A 47 18.59 -0.26 6.15
C ALA A 47 18.94 -1.11 4.93
N GLN A 48 19.60 -2.24 5.18
CA GLN A 48 19.90 -3.24 4.14
C GLN A 48 18.73 -4.21 3.89
N SER A 49 17.58 -3.97 4.51
CA SER A 49 16.39 -4.81 4.43
C SER A 49 15.13 -3.99 4.17
N CYS A 50 14.23 -4.54 3.35
CA CYS A 50 12.92 -3.98 3.06
C CYS A 50 11.86 -5.04 3.32
N LEU A 51 10.82 -4.69 4.08
CA LEU A 51 9.65 -5.54 4.21
C LEU A 51 8.75 -5.31 2.98
N CYS A 52 8.37 -6.38 2.30
CA CYS A 52 7.54 -6.31 1.10
C CYS A 52 6.42 -7.35 1.12
N ILE A 53 5.18 -6.90 0.90
CA ILE A 53 4.02 -7.75 0.68
C ILE A 53 3.66 -7.68 -0.81
N LEU A 54 3.55 -8.84 -1.48
CA LEU A 54 3.05 -8.94 -2.85
C LEU A 54 1.60 -9.40 -2.85
N SER A 55 0.72 -8.64 -3.49
CA SER A 55 -0.70 -8.96 -3.57
C SER A 55 -1.32 -8.51 -4.89
N HIS A 56 -2.38 -9.18 -5.33
CA HIS A 56 -3.25 -8.72 -6.41
C HIS A 56 -4.28 -7.68 -5.93
N LEU A 57 -4.46 -7.54 -4.61
CA LEU A 57 -5.42 -6.64 -4.01
C LEU A 57 -4.82 -5.24 -3.84
N PRO A 58 -5.46 -4.18 -4.34
CA PRO A 58 -5.00 -2.80 -4.18
C PRO A 58 -5.40 -2.22 -2.80
N TRP A 59 -5.09 -2.94 -1.74
CA TRP A 59 -5.48 -2.59 -0.37
C TRP A 59 -4.37 -1.81 0.33
N PHE A 60 -4.08 -0.61 -0.15
CA PHE A 60 -2.94 0.20 0.27
C PHE A 60 -2.90 0.44 1.78
N GLU A 61 -4.00 0.91 2.36
CA GLU A 61 -4.09 1.21 3.79
C GLU A 61 -3.90 -0.03 4.65
N VAL A 62 -4.54 -1.14 4.27
CA VAL A 62 -4.45 -2.41 5.00
C VAL A 62 -3.01 -2.93 5.01
N PHE A 63 -2.38 -3.02 3.84
CA PHE A 63 -1.03 -3.58 3.75
C PHE A 63 0.04 -2.68 4.37
N TYR A 64 -0.11 -1.36 4.31
CA TYR A 64 0.81 -0.46 5.02
C TYR A 64 0.68 -0.58 6.55
N LYS A 65 -0.53 -0.73 7.07
CA LYS A 65 -0.75 -0.98 8.49
C LYS A 65 -0.18 -2.34 8.92
N LEU A 66 -0.39 -3.39 8.11
CA LEU A 66 0.21 -4.71 8.35
C LEU A 66 1.74 -4.63 8.36
N LEU A 67 2.35 -3.96 7.38
CA LEU A 67 3.80 -3.76 7.33
C LEU A 67 4.33 -3.01 8.55
N ASN A 68 3.59 -2.03 9.08
CA ASN A 68 3.95 -1.36 10.32
C ASN A 68 3.88 -2.32 11.50
N THR A 69 2.78 -3.08 11.64
CA THR A 69 2.64 -4.05 12.73
C THR A 69 3.76 -5.08 12.70
N VAL A 70 4.04 -5.68 11.54
CA VAL A 70 5.17 -6.63 11.39
C VAL A 70 6.51 -5.96 11.70
N GLY A 71 6.73 -4.75 11.20
CA GLY A 71 7.95 -4.02 11.46
C GLY A 71 8.17 -3.66 12.93
N ASP A 72 7.11 -3.37 13.65
CA ASP A 72 7.15 -3.07 15.09
C ASP A 72 7.39 -4.35 15.92
N LEU A 73 6.77 -5.47 15.57
CA LEU A 73 7.03 -6.78 16.18
C LEU A 73 8.51 -7.19 16.01
N LEU A 74 9.04 -7.07 14.79
CA LEU A 74 10.44 -7.38 14.51
C LEU A 74 11.40 -6.44 15.25
N ALA A 75 11.04 -5.17 15.43
CA ALA A 75 11.84 -4.22 16.20
C ALA A 75 11.86 -4.52 17.71
N GLN A 76 10.87 -5.25 18.20
CA GLN A 76 10.76 -5.73 19.60
C GLN A 76 11.29 -7.16 19.78
N ASP A 77 11.94 -7.72 18.76
CA ASP A 77 12.43 -9.11 18.74
C ASP A 77 11.33 -10.19 18.88
N GLN A 78 10.09 -9.82 18.57
CA GLN A 78 8.92 -10.71 18.58
C GLN A 78 8.74 -11.42 17.23
N VAL A 79 9.76 -12.18 16.82
CA VAL A 79 9.81 -12.82 15.49
C VAL A 79 8.70 -13.86 15.33
N SER A 80 8.46 -14.68 16.36
CA SER A 80 7.44 -15.74 16.32
C SER A 80 6.03 -15.18 16.13
N GLU A 81 5.72 -14.07 16.77
CA GLU A 81 4.43 -13.39 16.62
C GLU A 81 4.25 -12.79 15.22
N ALA A 82 5.33 -12.21 14.66
CA ALA A 82 5.33 -11.71 13.30
C ALA A 82 5.14 -12.84 12.27
N GLU A 83 5.79 -13.99 12.46
CA GLU A 83 5.62 -15.18 11.62
C GLU A 83 4.20 -15.73 11.70
N GLU A 84 3.62 -15.84 12.89
CA GLU A 84 2.25 -16.30 13.09
C GLU A 84 1.25 -15.40 12.35
N LEU A 85 1.40 -14.06 12.49
CA LEU A 85 0.57 -13.08 11.79
C LEU A 85 0.64 -13.25 10.26
N LEU A 86 1.85 -13.41 9.72
CA LEU A 86 2.06 -13.59 8.28
C LEU A 86 1.51 -14.94 7.79
N LEU A 87 1.67 -16.02 8.55
CA LEU A 87 1.11 -17.34 8.22
C LEU A 87 -0.42 -17.28 8.20
N ASN A 88 -1.04 -16.68 9.19
CA ASN A 88 -2.49 -16.50 9.23
C ASN A 88 -3.00 -15.68 8.05
N LEU A 89 -2.27 -14.62 7.66
CA LEU A 89 -2.60 -13.83 6.46
C LEU A 89 -2.56 -14.65 5.18
N LEU A 90 -1.60 -15.56 5.03
CA LEU A 90 -1.42 -16.38 3.83
C LEU A 90 -2.39 -17.57 3.76
N GLN A 91 -2.82 -18.10 4.89
CA GLN A 91 -3.66 -19.31 4.95
C GLN A 91 -5.15 -19.02 4.81
N GLN A 92 -5.58 -17.79 5.03
CA GLN A 92 -6.99 -17.42 5.00
C GLN A 92 -7.33 -16.66 3.72
N PRO A 93 -8.49 -16.91 3.12
CA PRO A 93 -8.94 -16.11 1.97
C PRO A 93 -9.22 -14.67 2.39
N PRO A 94 -8.97 -13.69 1.52
CA PRO A 94 -9.29 -12.30 1.84
C PRO A 94 -10.79 -12.13 2.10
N PRO A 95 -11.19 -11.34 3.11
CA PRO A 95 -12.59 -11.08 3.40
C PRO A 95 -13.23 -10.31 2.24
N GLY A 96 -14.44 -10.72 1.83
CA GLY A 96 -15.23 -9.97 0.87
C GLY A 96 -15.78 -8.67 1.51
N PRO A 97 -16.13 -7.65 0.69
CA PRO A 97 -16.55 -6.34 1.16
C PRO A 97 -17.88 -6.32 1.95
N GLN A 98 -18.60 -7.44 2.02
CA GLN A 98 -19.88 -7.56 2.74
C GLN A 98 -19.88 -8.64 3.81
N VAL A 99 -18.72 -9.23 4.12
CA VAL A 99 -18.62 -10.30 5.12
C VAL A 99 -18.45 -9.70 6.49
N SER A 100 -19.45 -9.89 7.38
CA SER A 100 -19.44 -9.40 8.77
C SER A 100 -18.41 -10.09 9.66
N ARG A 101 -17.84 -11.22 9.23
CA ARG A 101 -16.80 -11.93 9.96
C ARG A 101 -15.44 -11.46 9.45
N GLY A 102 -14.71 -10.74 10.28
CA GLY A 102 -13.35 -10.31 9.98
C GLY A 102 -12.38 -11.49 9.92
N LEU A 103 -11.30 -11.31 9.19
CA LEU A 103 -10.15 -12.20 9.16
C LEU A 103 -9.31 -11.93 10.41
N GLU A 104 -9.24 -12.90 11.33
CA GLU A 104 -8.40 -12.82 12.52
C GLU A 104 -6.98 -13.29 12.17
N LEU A 105 -6.00 -12.41 12.30
CA LEU A 105 -4.60 -12.69 11.94
C LEU A 105 -3.73 -13.12 13.13
N GLY A 106 -4.30 -13.14 14.32
CA GLY A 106 -3.52 -13.32 15.56
C GLY A 106 -2.97 -11.99 16.09
N GLY A 107 -2.40 -11.98 17.31
CA GLY A 107 -1.85 -10.76 17.93
C GLY A 107 -2.84 -9.59 18.08
N GLY A 108 -4.16 -9.83 18.00
CA GLY A 108 -5.18 -8.80 18.05
C GLY A 108 -5.40 -8.03 16.75
N VAL A 109 -4.95 -8.55 15.62
CA VAL A 109 -5.15 -7.96 14.30
C VAL A 109 -6.32 -8.61 13.58
N THR A 110 -7.28 -7.81 13.13
CA THR A 110 -8.47 -8.28 12.40
C THR A 110 -8.70 -7.44 11.14
N ILE A 111 -9.01 -8.10 10.01
CA ILE A 111 -9.47 -7.44 8.78
C ILE A 111 -10.97 -7.67 8.66
N SER A 112 -11.77 -6.60 8.68
CA SER A 112 -13.23 -6.66 8.53
C SER A 112 -13.65 -6.28 7.10
N GLY A 113 -14.69 -6.93 6.58
CA GLY A 113 -15.30 -6.59 5.29
C GLY A 113 -16.41 -5.54 5.37
N VAL A 114 -16.76 -5.02 6.55
CA VAL A 114 -17.90 -4.12 6.73
C VAL A 114 -17.45 -2.74 7.19
N HIS A 115 -17.80 -1.71 6.43
CA HIS A 115 -17.77 -0.32 6.88
C HIS A 115 -18.79 -0.15 8.02
N GLY A 116 -18.33 0.23 9.20
CA GLY A 116 -19.21 0.61 10.32
C GLY A 116 -19.22 -0.31 11.53
N ILE A 117 -18.43 -1.37 11.59
CA ILE A 117 -18.10 -1.98 12.88
C ILE A 117 -17.04 -1.07 13.52
N LEU A 118 -17.52 -0.04 14.21
CA LEU A 118 -16.69 0.71 15.15
C LEU A 118 -16.06 -0.30 16.12
N PRO A 119 -14.75 -0.18 16.40
CA PRO A 119 -14.18 -0.87 17.55
C PRO A 119 -15.05 -0.54 18.76
N PRO A 120 -15.30 -1.50 19.67
CA PRO A 120 -16.12 -1.23 20.85
C PRO A 120 -15.61 0.03 21.53
N ALA A 121 -16.54 0.94 21.85
CA ALA A 121 -16.22 2.23 22.48
C ALA A 121 -15.29 1.97 23.68
N PRO A 122 -14.33 2.87 23.96
CA PRO A 122 -13.34 2.71 25.02
C PRO A 122 -13.95 2.85 26.41
N GLY A 123 -14.87 1.98 26.76
CA GLY A 123 -15.60 2.01 28.03
C GLY A 123 -15.83 0.66 28.69
N ASN A 124 -15.74 -0.45 27.96
CA ASN A 124 -16.06 -1.78 28.47
C ASN A 124 -15.10 -2.92 28.05
N SER A 125 -13.90 -2.62 27.62
CA SER A 125 -12.90 -3.65 27.45
C SER A 125 -12.23 -3.92 28.80
N ARG A 126 -12.56 -5.07 29.40
CA ARG A 126 -11.68 -5.67 30.37
C ARG A 126 -10.29 -5.70 29.75
N LEU A 127 -9.38 -5.00 30.40
CA LEU A 127 -7.94 -5.02 30.12
C LEU A 127 -7.44 -6.47 30.22
N VAL A 128 -7.43 -7.19 29.12
CA VAL A 128 -6.58 -8.34 28.94
C VAL A 128 -5.30 -7.79 28.36
N SER A 129 -4.32 -7.65 29.24
CA SER A 129 -2.89 -7.46 29.01
C SER A 129 -2.49 -7.07 27.57
N GLY A 130 -2.24 -5.78 27.37
CA GLY A 130 -1.22 -5.31 26.45
C GLY A 130 -1.50 -5.29 24.92
N ASN A 131 -2.43 -6.04 24.38
CA ASN A 131 -2.65 -6.13 22.94
C ASN A 131 -3.63 -5.07 22.43
N ARG A 132 -3.14 -4.08 21.70
CA ARG A 132 -3.97 -3.17 20.90
C ARG A 132 -4.63 -3.96 19.77
N LEU A 133 -5.95 -4.08 19.81
CA LEU A 133 -6.72 -4.59 18.69
C LEU A 133 -6.57 -3.66 17.50
N SER A 134 -5.91 -4.10 16.45
CA SER A 134 -5.84 -3.37 15.18
C SER A 134 -6.90 -3.93 14.24
N CYS A 135 -7.91 -3.12 13.94
CA CYS A 135 -8.95 -3.49 12.99
C CYS A 135 -8.68 -2.79 11.64
N PHE A 136 -8.66 -3.57 10.59
CA PHE A 136 -8.54 -3.08 9.21
C PHE A 136 -9.85 -3.36 8.47
N VAL A 137 -10.24 -2.44 7.59
CA VAL A 137 -11.43 -2.60 6.75
C VAL A 137 -10.98 -2.88 5.32
N ALA A 138 -11.48 -3.98 4.75
CA ALA A 138 -11.23 -4.32 3.35
C ALA A 138 -11.89 -3.26 2.45
N PRO A 139 -11.17 -2.63 1.52
CA PRO A 139 -11.75 -1.66 0.60
C PRO A 139 -12.80 -2.31 -0.31
N ASP A 140 -13.92 -1.63 -0.53
CA ASP A 140 -14.90 -2.02 -1.53
C ASP A 140 -14.48 -1.47 -2.90
N SER A 141 -14.05 -2.35 -3.79
CA SER A 141 -13.63 -1.99 -5.15
C SER A 141 -14.81 -1.56 -6.06
N GLY A 142 -16.05 -1.79 -5.63
CA GLY A 142 -17.27 -1.39 -6.34
C GLY A 142 -17.79 -0.01 -5.93
N SER A 143 -17.24 0.60 -4.89
CA SER A 143 -17.64 1.93 -4.42
C SER A 143 -16.79 3.03 -5.06
N LEU A 144 -17.38 4.24 -5.17
CA LEU A 144 -16.65 5.43 -5.61
C LEU A 144 -15.51 5.74 -4.63
N PRO A 145 -14.26 5.85 -5.10
CA PRO A 145 -13.16 6.25 -4.23
C PRO A 145 -13.42 7.62 -3.61
N SER A 146 -13.31 7.73 -2.30
CA SER A 146 -13.49 8.98 -1.56
C SER A 146 -12.19 9.41 -0.87
N ILE A 147 -11.97 10.71 -0.75
CA ILE A 147 -10.75 11.26 -0.13
C ILE A 147 -10.55 10.74 1.30
N PRO A 148 -11.56 10.72 2.19
CA PRO A 148 -11.35 10.26 3.57
C PRO A 148 -10.97 8.78 3.69
N GLU A 149 -11.36 7.97 2.72
CA GLU A 149 -11.18 6.51 2.75
C GLU A 149 -10.00 6.04 1.88
N ASN A 150 -9.47 6.93 1.05
CA ASN A 150 -8.39 6.63 0.12
C ASN A 150 -7.17 7.51 0.38
N ARG A 151 -6.20 6.96 1.08
CA ARG A 151 -4.94 7.64 1.41
C ARG A 151 -4.23 8.20 0.18
N ASN A 152 -4.27 7.48 -0.93
CA ASN A 152 -3.58 7.92 -2.16
C ASN A 152 -4.24 9.18 -2.73
N LEU A 153 -5.58 9.27 -2.73
CA LEU A 153 -6.30 10.47 -3.13
C LEU A 153 -6.02 11.65 -2.19
N THR A 154 -5.99 11.41 -0.90
CA THR A 154 -5.60 12.43 0.09
C THR A 154 -4.21 13.00 -0.21
N GLU A 155 -3.25 12.13 -0.48
CA GLU A 155 -1.88 12.56 -0.81
C GLU A 155 -1.84 13.36 -2.13
N LEU A 156 -2.60 12.95 -3.14
CA LEU A 156 -2.68 13.66 -4.42
C LEU A 156 -3.22 15.08 -4.24
N VAL A 157 -4.32 15.23 -3.52
CA VAL A 157 -4.97 16.55 -3.30
C VAL A 157 -4.08 17.49 -2.48
N VAL A 158 -3.25 16.95 -1.60
CA VAL A 158 -2.28 17.76 -0.84
C VAL A 158 -1.06 18.12 -1.67
N ALA A 159 -0.59 17.21 -2.53
CA ALA A 159 0.67 17.38 -3.26
C ALA A 159 0.52 18.12 -4.61
N VAL A 160 -0.66 18.12 -5.20
CA VAL A 160 -0.92 18.62 -6.56
C VAL A 160 -2.05 19.64 -6.51
N THR A 161 -1.90 20.75 -7.24
CA THR A 161 -2.94 21.78 -7.31
C THR A 161 -4.15 21.29 -8.11
N ASP A 162 -5.33 21.87 -7.84
CA ASP A 162 -6.59 21.48 -8.47
C ASP A 162 -6.54 21.56 -9.99
N GLU A 163 -5.92 22.62 -10.55
CA GLU A 163 -5.75 22.81 -11.99
C GLU A 163 -4.91 21.69 -12.61
N ASN A 164 -3.83 21.29 -11.91
CA ASN A 164 -2.97 20.20 -12.37
C ASN A 164 -3.66 18.82 -12.23
N ILE A 165 -4.52 18.62 -11.23
CA ILE A 165 -5.34 17.41 -11.11
C ILE A 165 -6.31 17.30 -12.28
N VAL A 166 -6.98 18.41 -12.64
CA VAL A 166 -7.88 18.45 -13.81
C VAL A 166 -7.11 18.18 -15.10
N GLY A 167 -5.93 18.79 -15.27
CA GLY A 167 -5.05 18.54 -16.41
C GLY A 167 -4.57 17.09 -16.49
N LEU A 168 -4.20 16.50 -15.36
CA LEU A 168 -3.83 15.10 -15.24
C LEU A 168 -4.98 14.18 -15.63
N PHE A 169 -6.18 14.44 -15.10
CA PHE A 169 -7.38 13.67 -15.46
C PHE A 169 -7.69 13.73 -16.95
N ALA A 170 -7.65 14.92 -17.55
CA ALA A 170 -7.84 15.10 -18.99
C ALA A 170 -6.79 14.34 -19.83
N ALA A 171 -5.53 14.35 -19.39
CA ALA A 171 -4.46 13.60 -20.03
C ALA A 171 -4.68 12.08 -19.96
N LEU A 172 -5.14 11.58 -18.83
CA LEU A 172 -5.46 10.17 -18.63
C LEU A 172 -6.65 9.73 -19.48
N LEU A 173 -7.71 10.54 -19.56
CA LEU A 173 -8.85 10.28 -20.45
C LEU A 173 -8.43 10.24 -21.94
N ALA A 174 -7.44 11.01 -22.30
CA ALA A 174 -6.86 11.03 -23.66
C ALA A 174 -5.75 9.97 -23.84
N GLU A 175 -5.58 9.06 -22.88
CA GLU A 175 -4.58 7.97 -22.88
C GLU A 175 -3.14 8.46 -23.12
N ARG A 176 -2.82 9.65 -22.61
CA ARG A 176 -1.49 10.24 -22.77
C ARG A 176 -0.47 9.57 -21.85
N ARG A 177 0.78 9.55 -22.29
CA ARG A 177 1.90 9.17 -21.43
C ARG A 177 2.12 10.29 -20.42
N VAL A 178 2.13 9.93 -19.14
CA VAL A 178 2.32 10.86 -18.02
C VAL A 178 3.52 10.43 -17.22
N LEU A 179 4.40 11.38 -16.91
CA LEU A 179 5.53 11.20 -16.00
C LEU A 179 5.28 12.06 -14.76
N LEU A 180 5.25 11.45 -13.61
CA LEU A 180 5.18 12.13 -12.32
C LEU A 180 6.54 12.08 -11.64
N THR A 181 6.94 13.18 -11.01
CA THR A 181 8.17 13.30 -10.22
C THR A 181 7.86 13.84 -8.84
N ALA A 182 8.54 13.33 -7.83
CA ALA A 182 8.44 13.83 -6.47
C ALA A 182 9.75 13.60 -5.70
N SER A 183 10.01 14.42 -4.69
CA SER A 183 11.18 14.27 -3.81
C SER A 183 11.04 13.11 -2.83
N LYS A 184 9.79 12.69 -2.52
CA LYS A 184 9.49 11.58 -1.63
C LYS A 184 8.87 10.43 -2.41
N LEU A 185 9.42 9.24 -2.24
CA LEU A 185 8.94 8.03 -2.90
C LEU A 185 7.51 7.67 -2.49
N SER A 186 7.14 7.90 -1.22
CA SER A 186 5.77 7.69 -0.72
C SER A 186 4.76 8.59 -1.44
N THR A 187 5.04 9.88 -1.56
CA THR A 187 4.19 10.84 -2.29
C THR A 187 4.09 10.47 -3.76
N LEU A 188 5.22 10.15 -4.40
CA LEU A 188 5.26 9.74 -5.80
C LEU A 188 4.31 8.56 -6.07
N THR A 189 4.49 7.46 -5.35
CA THR A 189 3.70 6.25 -5.60
C THR A 189 2.24 6.42 -5.23
N SER A 190 1.92 7.17 -4.17
CA SER A 190 0.54 7.51 -3.82
C SER A 190 -0.15 8.32 -4.92
N CYS A 191 0.51 9.34 -5.48
CA CYS A 191 -0.03 10.14 -6.58
C CYS A 191 -0.25 9.31 -7.85
N VAL A 192 0.64 8.38 -8.18
CA VAL A 192 0.45 7.48 -9.33
C VAL A 192 -0.76 6.57 -9.15
N HIS A 193 -0.95 5.98 -7.97
CA HIS A 193 -2.13 5.15 -7.71
C HIS A 193 -3.42 5.97 -7.62
N ALA A 194 -3.36 7.17 -7.06
CA ALA A 194 -4.49 8.11 -7.04
C ALA A 194 -4.92 8.51 -8.46
N SER A 195 -3.96 8.69 -9.37
CA SER A 195 -4.24 8.98 -10.78
C SER A 195 -5.12 7.89 -11.42
N CYS A 196 -4.86 6.62 -11.09
CA CYS A 196 -5.72 5.52 -11.55
C CYS A 196 -7.11 5.56 -10.88
N ALA A 197 -7.21 5.97 -9.62
CA ALA A 197 -8.48 6.08 -8.90
C ALA A 197 -9.36 7.21 -9.45
N LEU A 198 -8.78 8.28 -9.99
CA LEU A 198 -9.51 9.37 -10.65
C LEU A 198 -10.33 8.88 -11.85
N LEU A 199 -9.96 7.78 -12.47
CA LEU A 199 -10.66 7.23 -13.65
C LEU A 199 -11.91 6.43 -13.30
N TYR A 200 -12.21 6.17 -12.02
CA TYR A 200 -13.37 5.38 -11.62
C TYR A 200 -14.67 5.87 -12.34
N PRO A 201 -15.53 4.98 -12.86
CA PRO A 201 -15.49 3.50 -12.80
C PRO A 201 -14.58 2.83 -13.85
N MET A 202 -13.97 3.61 -14.73
CA MET A 202 -13.00 3.11 -15.71
C MET A 202 -11.70 2.65 -15.03
N ARG A 203 -10.89 1.89 -15.77
CA ARG A 203 -9.60 1.41 -15.31
C ARG A 203 -8.51 1.79 -16.29
N TRP A 204 -7.32 2.09 -15.74
CA TRP A 204 -6.14 2.28 -16.57
C TRP A 204 -5.59 0.93 -17.02
N GLU A 205 -5.74 0.59 -18.29
CA GLU A 205 -5.34 -0.70 -18.85
C GLU A 205 -3.91 -0.69 -19.43
N HIS A 206 -3.30 0.48 -19.57
CA HIS A 206 -1.95 0.61 -20.10
C HIS A 206 -0.87 0.36 -19.05
N VAL A 207 0.39 0.47 -19.46
CA VAL A 207 1.56 0.31 -18.58
C VAL A 207 1.44 1.25 -17.36
N LEU A 208 1.68 0.69 -16.19
CA LEU A 208 1.67 1.39 -14.91
C LEU A 208 2.96 1.08 -14.15
N ILE A 209 3.80 2.09 -13.95
CA ILE A 209 5.08 1.98 -13.26
C ILE A 209 5.11 3.02 -12.14
N PRO A 210 4.58 2.71 -10.94
CA PRO A 210 4.54 3.67 -9.83
C PRO A 210 5.92 4.10 -9.34
N THR A 211 6.88 3.21 -9.45
CA THR A 211 8.29 3.47 -9.14
C THR A 211 9.13 2.93 -10.28
N LEU A 212 9.94 3.80 -10.90
CA LEU A 212 10.84 3.44 -11.98
C LEU A 212 12.25 3.24 -11.42
N PRO A 213 12.71 2.00 -11.25
CA PRO A 213 14.06 1.73 -10.81
C PRO A 213 15.10 2.17 -11.85
N PRO A 214 16.32 2.58 -11.46
CA PRO A 214 17.35 3.09 -12.38
C PRO A 214 17.67 2.14 -13.54
N HIS A 215 17.65 0.83 -13.30
CA HIS A 215 17.94 -0.18 -14.33
C HIS A 215 16.87 -0.31 -15.43
N LEU A 216 15.71 0.34 -15.28
CA LEU A 216 14.65 0.37 -16.29
C LEU A 216 14.59 1.70 -17.03
N LEU A 217 15.42 2.68 -16.70
CA LEU A 217 15.44 3.99 -17.36
C LEU A 217 15.69 3.86 -18.86
N ASP A 218 16.56 2.96 -19.29
CA ASP A 218 16.91 2.74 -20.69
C ASP A 218 15.73 2.23 -21.54
N TYR A 219 14.68 1.71 -20.92
CA TYR A 219 13.48 1.22 -21.59
C TYR A 219 12.38 2.29 -21.77
N CYS A 220 12.60 3.51 -21.26
CA CYS A 220 11.62 4.59 -21.28
C CYS A 220 11.79 5.56 -22.46
N TRP A 221 12.84 5.37 -23.25
CA TRP A 221 13.21 6.20 -24.42
C TRP A 221 12.94 5.50 -25.74
#